data_64bacc9763c10af129efdbba9d122a51
#
_entry.id   64bacc9763c10af129efdbba9d122a51
#
_cell.length_a   1.000
_cell.length_b   1.000
_cell.length_c   1.000
_cell.angle_alpha   90.00
_cell.angle_beta   90.00
_cell.angle_gamma   90.00
#
_symmetry.space_group_name_H-M   'P 1'
#
loop_
_entity.id
_entity.type
_entity.pdbx_description
1 polymer ?
#
loop_
_entity_poly.entity_id
_entity_poly.type
_entity_poly.pdbx_seq_one_letter_code
_entity_poly.pdbx_strand_id
1 'polypeptide(L)' 'LIIKKGLKTSMIQCKRYSGNVGVKIVREMYGLQMHHKFHEVYIYTSASFTKEAYKFINGKKMHLVDGTKILKEINKYL' A
#
# COMPACT_ATOMS: atom_id res chain seq x y z
N LEU A 1 -4.78 -2.34 -9.67
CA LEU A 1 -3.86 -3.03 -10.57
C LEU A 1 -3.37 -4.33 -9.93
N ILE A 2 -3.48 -5.41 -10.64
CA ILE A 2 -3.05 -6.73 -10.17
C ILE A 2 -1.90 -7.19 -11.05
N ILE A 3 -0.79 -7.58 -10.41
CA ILE A 3 0.40 -8.05 -11.09
C ILE A 3 0.65 -9.51 -10.69
N LYS A 4 0.76 -10.38 -11.69
CA LYS A 4 1.12 -11.79 -11.46
C LYS A 4 2.56 -12.02 -11.89
N LYS A 5 3.34 -12.65 -11.02
CA LYS A 5 4.71 -13.03 -11.34
C LYS A 5 4.94 -14.46 -10.84
N GLY A 6 4.90 -15.42 -11.76
CA GLY A 6 4.91 -16.83 -11.39
C GLY A 6 3.66 -17.19 -10.62
N LEU A 7 3.82 -17.77 -9.43
CA LEU A 7 2.70 -18.11 -8.55
C LEU A 7 2.32 -16.97 -7.59
N LYS A 8 3.04 -15.85 -7.62
CA LYS A 8 2.78 -14.72 -6.73
C LYS A 8 1.91 -13.68 -7.40
N THR A 9 0.90 -13.20 -6.68
CA THR A 9 0.00 -12.17 -7.14
C THR A 9 0.10 -10.98 -6.19
N SER A 10 0.34 -9.79 -6.75
CA SER A 10 0.44 -8.55 -5.99
C SER A 10 -0.66 -7.60 -6.41
N MET A 11 -1.26 -6.90 -5.45
CA MET A 11 -2.25 -5.86 -5.72
C MET A 11 -1.64 -4.51 -5.43
N ILE A 12 -1.81 -3.57 -6.36
CA ILE A 12 -1.34 -2.20 -6.21
C ILE A 12 -2.55 -1.27 -6.26
N GLN A 13 -2.73 -0.48 -5.23
CA GLN A 13 -3.81 0.49 -5.12
C GLN A 13 -3.24 1.89 -5.00
N CYS A 14 -3.59 2.76 -5.93
CA CYS A 14 -3.22 4.17 -5.88
C CYS A 14 -4.45 4.96 -5.44
N LYS A 15 -4.32 5.74 -4.37
CA LYS A 15 -5.42 6.53 -3.84
C LYS A 15 -5.01 7.98 -3.68
N ARG A 16 -5.86 8.88 -4.17
CA ARG A 16 -5.75 10.31 -3.92
C ARG A 16 -6.67 10.65 -2.75
N TYR A 17 -6.07 11.14 -1.69
CA TYR A 17 -6.83 11.63 -0.54
C TYR A 17 -6.38 13.04 -0.22
N SER A 18 -7.32 13.86 0.28
CA SER A 18 -7.05 15.22 0.69
C SER A 18 -6.36 15.32 2.05
N GLY A 19 -6.15 14.19 2.72
CA GLY A 19 -5.50 14.13 4.03
C GLY A 19 -4.82 12.79 4.22
N ASN A 20 -4.40 12.52 5.45
CA ASN A 20 -3.72 11.28 5.78
C ASN A 20 -4.63 10.08 5.63
N VAL A 21 -4.08 9.00 5.09
CA VAL A 21 -4.80 7.74 4.93
C VAL A 21 -4.73 6.97 6.25
N GLY A 22 -5.90 6.70 6.82
CA GLY A 22 -6.02 6.06 8.12
C GLY A 22 -6.09 4.54 8.04
N VAL A 23 -6.13 3.92 9.22
CA VAL A 23 -6.13 2.47 9.36
C VAL A 23 -7.37 1.81 8.74
N LYS A 24 -8.49 2.51 8.67
CA LYS A 24 -9.72 1.95 8.08
C LYS A 24 -9.51 1.50 6.63
N ILE A 25 -8.87 2.34 5.83
CA ILE A 25 -8.56 2.03 4.43
C ILE A 25 -7.61 0.83 4.35
N VAL A 26 -6.59 0.81 5.20
CA VAL A 26 -5.60 -0.27 5.23
C VAL A 26 -6.25 -1.59 5.64
N ARG A 27 -7.17 -1.57 6.60
CA ARG A 27 -7.92 -2.77 6.99
C ARG A 27 -8.78 -3.31 5.85
N GLU A 28 -9.44 -2.42 5.12
CA GLU A 28 -10.24 -2.81 3.96
C GLU A 28 -9.38 -3.50 2.91
N MET A 29 -8.19 -2.94 2.64
CA MET A 29 -7.25 -3.54 1.70
C MET A 29 -6.74 -4.89 2.18
N TYR A 30 -6.52 -5.04 3.48
CA TYR A 30 -6.13 -6.33 4.07
C TYR A 30 -7.24 -7.37 3.90
N GLY A 31 -8.50 -6.96 4.06
CA GLY A 31 -9.64 -7.84 3.81
C GLY A 31 -9.66 -8.35 2.37
N LEU A 32 -9.40 -7.46 1.41
CA LEU A 32 -9.31 -7.84 0.01
C LEU A 32 -8.14 -8.79 -0.25
N GLN A 33 -7.00 -8.54 0.39
CA GLN A 33 -5.83 -9.39 0.29
C GLN A 33 -6.15 -10.82 0.73
N MET A 34 -6.82 -10.95 1.87
CA MET A 34 -7.19 -12.27 2.41
C MET A 34 -8.24 -12.96 1.55
N HIS A 35 -9.23 -12.21 1.08
CA HIS A 35 -10.31 -12.77 0.26
C HIS A 35 -9.79 -13.29 -1.08
N HIS A 36 -8.97 -12.52 -1.76
CA HIS A 36 -8.42 -12.86 -3.07
C HIS A 36 -7.09 -13.58 -3.01
N LYS A 37 -6.54 -13.79 -1.82
CA LYS A 37 -5.27 -14.50 -1.59
C LYS A 37 -4.09 -13.86 -2.31
N PHE A 38 -4.05 -12.51 -2.33
CA PHE A 38 -2.89 -11.81 -2.86
C PHE A 38 -1.69 -12.01 -1.94
N HIS A 39 -0.52 -12.24 -2.51
CA HIS A 39 0.71 -12.41 -1.73
C HIS A 39 1.14 -11.10 -1.10
N GLU A 40 1.05 -10.00 -1.86
CA GLU A 40 1.46 -8.69 -1.38
C GLU A 40 0.46 -7.62 -1.80
N VAL A 41 0.34 -6.58 -0.99
CA VAL A 41 -0.50 -5.41 -1.28
C VAL A 41 0.34 -4.16 -1.12
N TYR A 42 0.28 -3.27 -2.09
CA TYR A 42 0.94 -1.98 -2.09
C TYR A 42 -0.11 -0.89 -2.14
N ILE A 43 -0.07 0.04 -1.20
CA ILE A 43 -0.98 1.18 -1.18
C ILE A 43 -0.16 2.45 -1.35
N TYR A 44 -0.40 3.18 -2.43
CA TYR A 44 0.29 4.42 -2.76
C TYR A 44 -0.64 5.59 -2.49
N THR A 45 -0.13 6.64 -1.87
CA THR A 45 -0.85 7.90 -1.72
C THR A 45 0.10 9.07 -1.92
N SER A 46 -0.41 10.16 -2.45
CA SER A 46 0.36 11.41 -2.53
C SER A 46 0.44 12.13 -1.18
N ALA A 47 -0.42 11.75 -0.24
CA ALA A 47 -0.41 12.29 1.13
C ALA A 47 0.50 11.44 2.02
N SER A 48 0.05 11.13 3.22
CA SER A 48 0.78 10.28 4.15
C SER A 48 -0.19 9.30 4.82
N PHE A 49 0.37 8.36 5.58
CA PHE A 49 -0.43 7.40 6.35
C PHE A 49 -0.32 7.72 7.83
N THR A 50 -1.37 7.38 8.59
CA THR A 50 -1.35 7.57 10.04
C THR A 50 -0.43 6.55 10.72
N LYS A 51 -0.06 6.82 11.97
CA LYS A 51 0.73 5.88 12.79
C LYS A 51 0.01 4.54 12.93
N GLU A 52 -1.30 4.58 13.12
CA GLU A 52 -2.13 3.38 13.27
C GLU A 52 -2.08 2.52 12.02
N ALA A 53 -2.05 3.15 10.84
CA ALA A 53 -1.92 2.43 9.58
C ALA A 53 -0.58 1.68 9.52
N TYR A 54 0.52 2.34 9.88
CA TYR A 54 1.83 1.69 9.90
C TYR A 54 1.91 0.57 10.93
N LYS A 55 1.31 0.77 12.10
CA LYS A 55 1.25 -0.29 13.12
C LYS A 55 0.47 -1.50 12.65
N PHE A 56 -0.63 -1.25 11.94
CA PHE A 56 -1.49 -2.33 11.46
C PHE A 56 -0.75 -3.26 10.48
N ILE A 57 0.07 -2.71 9.60
CA ILE A 57 0.75 -3.52 8.59
C ILE A 57 1.95 -4.31 9.13
N ASN A 58 2.34 -4.06 10.37
CA ASN A 58 3.48 -4.76 10.98
C ASN A 58 3.22 -6.27 10.99
N GLY A 59 4.16 -7.04 10.44
CA GLY A 59 4.02 -8.49 10.34
C GLY A 59 3.12 -8.96 9.19
N LYS A 60 2.60 -8.04 8.38
CA LYS A 60 1.78 -8.37 7.21
C LYS A 60 2.52 -8.06 5.92
N LYS A 61 2.13 -8.73 4.85
CA LYS A 61 2.73 -8.47 3.53
C LYS A 61 2.00 -7.32 2.85
N MET A 62 2.03 -6.16 3.50
CA MET A 62 1.45 -4.92 3.03
C MET A 62 2.51 -3.82 3.07
N HIS A 63 2.49 -2.98 2.06
CA HIS A 63 3.47 -1.90 1.90
C HIS A 63 2.74 -0.58 1.71
N LEU A 64 3.09 0.41 2.53
CA LEU A 64 2.52 1.75 2.44
C LEU A 64 3.58 2.67 1.83
N VAL A 65 3.25 3.30 0.71
CA VAL A 65 4.15 4.19 -0.01
C VAL A 65 3.53 5.57 -0.06
N ASP A 66 4.04 6.49 0.75
CA ASP A 66 3.55 7.87 0.82
C ASP A 66 4.25 8.78 -0.18
N GLY A 67 3.83 10.06 -0.22
CA GLY A 67 4.38 11.02 -1.16
C GLY A 67 5.88 11.23 -1.03
N THR A 68 6.40 11.18 0.18
CA THR A 68 7.85 11.32 0.42
C THR A 68 8.62 10.16 -0.19
N LYS A 69 8.13 8.94 -0.01
CA LYS A 69 8.76 7.74 -0.58
C LYS A 69 8.70 7.76 -2.10
N ILE A 70 7.58 8.23 -2.67
CA ILE A 70 7.44 8.35 -4.12
C ILE A 70 8.50 9.31 -4.67
N LEU A 71 8.69 10.46 -4.03
CA LEU A 71 9.69 11.44 -4.44
C LEU A 71 11.11 10.87 -4.38
N LYS A 72 11.43 10.11 -3.34
CA LYS A 72 12.73 9.45 -3.22
C LYS A 72 12.97 8.46 -4.34
N GLU A 73 11.96 7.68 -4.71
CA GLU A 73 12.08 6.74 -5.81
C GLU A 73 12.29 7.45 -7.14
N ILE A 74 11.56 8.54 -7.38
CA ILE A 74 11.73 9.33 -8.61
C ILE A 74 13.15 9.91 -8.67
N ASN A 75 13.65 10.44 -7.57
CA ASN A 75 14.97 11.06 -7.52
C ASN A 75 16.11 10.08 -7.83
N LYS A 76 15.94 8.79 -7.60
CA LYS A 76 16.92 7.78 -7.99
C LYS A 76 17.15 7.70 -9.49
N TYR A 77 16.17 8.12 -10.29
CA TYR A 77 16.22 8.02 -11.73
C TYR A 77 16.49 9.37 -12.42
N LEU A 78 16.67 10.42 -11.63
CA LEU A 78 17.01 11.75 -12.14
C LEU A 78 18.50 12.01 -11.96
#